data_aa6fee7262d5fe1170ae9886e11ee5f2
#
_entry.id   aa6fee7262d5fe1170ae9886e11ee5f2
#
_cell.length_a   1.000
_cell.length_b   1.000
_cell.length_c   1.000
_cell.angle_alpha   90.00
_cell.angle_beta   90.00
_cell.angle_gamma   90.00
#
_symmetry.space_group_name_H-M   'P 1'
#
loop_
_entity.id
_entity.type
_entity.pdbx_description
1 polymer ?
#
loop_
_entity_poly.entity_id
_entity_poly.type
_entity_poly.pdbx_seq_one_letter_code
_entity_poly.pdbx_strand_id
1 'polypeptide(L)'
;MRIDGGLTWTALRDLECAELEGAADGWGQVGNRADAARDRVGTHLLNGLRDTQRSEAAESAVARLHQLHGNFQYAHTECGLIRTALNSLAHEMKAQQRVLAEALEDAAALTFTVHADGSVAYPAAGEGLLDGRLPQGGTAASSGPPGLVAPSGLIAPNPNAARAQDIADRVAGAVRAAAEIDWRYAGILRRLKAEEGLKVPASMWKDAAADAAEVRDAARNYLRDGIPEDATPAERNAWWAGLGQEQREEYLAVYPDVIGNLDGIPAAVRDAANRDNLQLLIGKLDGRDDSRSVAQLEGLREIDRQLGAGTDPPMFLLGISDEGNGRAIVSYGNPDTARNVAAYVPGLNTSLDKEFAEGDLKRARDTAITAQRYDSSSAAIAWLGYDAPQAPDWFGSLAVMGDSRAERGGAHFSSFMQGIVSTNESEDPHLTAIGHSYGSRTVGAAAQRGEGIPGVDDIVLVGSPGVGVDRAEDLGVGKEHVFVGAAENDVVTRLPSKQQVVLGAAAGPVAYMVGSLVDKGDGDLWFGKDPASRAFGAQRFHVDEGPRLISARGLSIDAHSRYFDVGPERDNASADNIALIVSGNAHKIKSEEAR
;
A
#
# COMPACT_ATOMS: atom_id res chain seq x y z
N MET A 1 -8.45 -24.22 28.91
CA MET A 1 -9.00 -25.52 29.37
C MET A 1 -8.11 -26.62 28.80
N ARG A 2 -7.25 -27.27 29.59
CA ARG A 2 -6.50 -28.45 29.11
C ARG A 2 -7.49 -29.58 28.99
N ILE A 3 -7.82 -29.99 27.78
CA ILE A 3 -8.55 -31.25 27.55
C ILE A 3 -7.46 -32.32 27.41
N ASP A 4 -7.25 -33.08 28.47
CA ASP A 4 -6.35 -34.25 28.48
C ASP A 4 -6.92 -35.47 27.71
N GLY A 5 -7.96 -35.27 26.94
CA GLY A 5 -8.51 -36.17 25.93
C GLY A 5 -8.69 -35.39 24.65
N GLY A 6 -8.11 -35.87 23.53
CA GLY A 6 -8.21 -35.22 22.23
C GLY A 6 -9.66 -34.79 21.88
N LEU A 7 -9.81 -33.79 21.02
CA LEU A 7 -11.11 -33.31 20.57
C LEU A 7 -11.96 -34.48 20.05
N THR A 8 -13.21 -34.60 20.52
CA THR A 8 -14.14 -35.62 20.05
C THR A 8 -15.11 -35.03 19.01
N TRP A 9 -15.68 -35.90 18.18
CA TRP A 9 -16.69 -35.42 17.20
C TRP A 9 -17.91 -34.80 17.87
N THR A 10 -18.32 -35.28 19.07
CA THR A 10 -19.41 -34.69 19.84
C THR A 10 -19.04 -33.28 20.34
N ALA A 11 -17.79 -33.10 20.83
CA ALA A 11 -17.32 -31.80 21.25
C ALA A 11 -17.24 -30.81 20.07
N LEU A 12 -16.81 -31.27 18.89
CA LEU A 12 -16.81 -30.44 17.67
C LEU A 12 -18.24 -30.09 17.24
N ARG A 13 -19.18 -31.07 17.25
CA ARG A 13 -20.58 -30.81 16.91
C ARG A 13 -21.23 -29.77 17.81
N ASP A 14 -20.95 -29.85 19.11
CA ASP A 14 -21.60 -29.04 20.15
C ASP A 14 -20.85 -27.75 20.46
N LEU A 15 -19.74 -27.45 19.74
CA LEU A 15 -18.98 -26.21 19.89
C LEU A 15 -19.81 -25.02 19.45
N GLU A 16 -20.06 -24.09 20.37
CA GLU A 16 -20.78 -22.83 20.09
C GLU A 16 -19.82 -21.77 19.54
N CYS A 17 -19.60 -21.78 18.20
CA CYS A 17 -18.73 -20.80 17.54
C CYS A 17 -19.18 -19.35 17.73
N ALA A 18 -20.46 -19.12 18.04
CA ALA A 18 -20.98 -17.78 18.38
C ALA A 18 -20.35 -17.18 19.65
N GLU A 19 -19.88 -18.02 20.60
CA GLU A 19 -19.14 -17.52 21.76
C GLU A 19 -17.77 -16.94 21.38
N LEU A 20 -17.11 -17.55 20.37
CA LEU A 20 -15.84 -17.04 19.83
C LEU A 20 -16.06 -15.70 19.10
N GLU A 21 -17.11 -15.61 18.31
CA GLU A 21 -17.50 -14.37 17.62
C GLU A 21 -17.87 -13.28 18.63
N GLY A 22 -18.64 -13.59 19.68
CA GLY A 22 -18.95 -12.63 20.75
C GLY A 22 -17.72 -12.16 21.53
N ALA A 23 -16.72 -13.04 21.73
CA ALA A 23 -15.44 -12.64 22.31
C ALA A 23 -14.65 -11.72 21.36
N ALA A 24 -14.66 -12.01 20.05
CA ALA A 24 -14.04 -11.17 19.02
C ALA A 24 -14.64 -9.76 19.00
N ASP A 25 -15.97 -9.64 19.09
CA ASP A 25 -16.67 -8.35 19.19
C ASP A 25 -16.28 -7.57 20.43
N GLY A 26 -16.09 -8.24 21.56
CA GLY A 26 -15.58 -7.63 22.77
C GLY A 26 -14.20 -7.00 22.60
N TRP A 27 -13.29 -7.70 21.94
CA TRP A 27 -11.96 -7.19 21.60
C TRP A 27 -12.02 -6.03 20.58
N GLY A 28 -12.90 -6.12 19.58
CA GLY A 28 -13.15 -5.02 18.64
C GLY A 28 -13.59 -3.74 19.36
N GLN A 29 -14.51 -3.83 20.33
CA GLN A 29 -14.92 -2.68 21.13
C GLN A 29 -13.79 -2.07 21.96
N VAL A 30 -12.88 -2.87 22.50
CA VAL A 30 -11.69 -2.38 23.22
C VAL A 30 -10.75 -1.66 22.25
N GLY A 31 -10.50 -2.26 21.06
CA GLY A 31 -9.70 -1.65 20.00
C GLY A 31 -10.27 -0.28 19.57
N ASN A 32 -11.56 -0.19 19.31
CA ASN A 32 -12.22 1.06 18.91
C ASN A 32 -12.16 2.15 20.00
N ARG A 33 -12.19 1.76 21.27
CA ARG A 33 -11.97 2.71 22.39
C ARG A 33 -10.52 3.20 22.43
N ALA A 34 -9.54 2.34 22.15
CA ALA A 34 -8.14 2.71 22.07
C ALA A 34 -7.91 3.68 20.91
N ASP A 35 -8.48 3.42 19.75
CA ASP A 35 -8.42 4.28 18.57
C ASP A 35 -9.03 5.67 18.84
N ALA A 36 -10.24 5.73 19.40
CA ALA A 36 -10.87 7.00 19.79
C ALA A 36 -10.05 7.77 20.85
N ALA A 37 -9.36 7.07 21.74
CA ALA A 37 -8.46 7.69 22.71
C ALA A 37 -7.18 8.22 22.05
N ARG A 38 -6.61 7.49 21.09
CA ARG A 38 -5.49 7.91 20.23
C ARG A 38 -5.83 9.22 19.53
N ASP A 39 -6.96 9.27 18.84
CA ASP A 39 -7.42 10.45 18.10
C ASP A 39 -7.62 11.66 19.01
N ARG A 40 -8.20 11.43 20.19
CA ARG A 40 -8.37 12.52 21.19
C ARG A 40 -7.03 13.07 21.66
N VAL A 41 -6.04 12.21 21.89
CA VAL A 41 -4.69 12.64 22.26
C VAL A 41 -4.05 13.43 21.13
N GLY A 42 -4.14 12.95 19.88
CA GLY A 42 -3.58 13.60 18.70
C GLY A 42 -4.21 14.96 18.43
N THR A 43 -5.54 14.98 18.24
CA THR A 43 -6.25 16.17 17.76
C THR A 43 -6.46 17.24 18.84
N HIS A 44 -6.81 16.84 20.05
CA HIS A 44 -7.18 17.83 21.09
C HIS A 44 -6.04 18.17 22.05
N LEU A 45 -5.22 17.20 22.44
CA LEU A 45 -4.19 17.44 23.45
C LEU A 45 -2.87 17.89 22.83
N LEU A 46 -2.38 17.16 21.81
CA LEU A 46 -1.10 17.49 21.17
C LEU A 46 -1.16 18.81 20.41
N ASN A 47 -2.15 18.98 19.52
CA ASN A 47 -2.28 20.21 18.75
C ASN A 47 -2.55 21.42 19.65
N GLY A 48 -3.48 21.30 20.60
CA GLY A 48 -3.76 22.39 21.53
C GLY A 48 -2.57 22.83 22.37
N LEU A 49 -1.71 21.90 22.81
CA LEU A 49 -0.51 22.24 23.58
C LEU A 49 0.57 22.89 22.73
N ARG A 50 0.79 22.40 21.50
CA ARG A 50 1.79 22.95 20.57
C ARG A 50 1.44 24.36 20.09
N ASP A 51 0.17 24.62 19.85
CA ASP A 51 -0.30 25.91 19.34
C ASP A 51 -0.21 27.01 20.40
N THR A 52 -0.30 26.64 21.68
CA THR A 52 -0.45 27.59 22.78
C THR A 52 0.76 27.74 23.68
N GLN A 53 1.68 26.77 23.72
CA GLN A 53 2.76 26.70 24.70
C GLN A 53 4.13 26.41 24.08
N ARG A 54 5.15 27.17 24.49
CA ARG A 54 6.55 26.98 24.08
C ARG A 54 7.46 27.06 25.30
N SER A 55 7.49 26.02 26.12
CA SER A 55 8.34 25.93 27.31
C SER A 55 8.90 24.51 27.43
N GLU A 56 9.99 24.31 28.15
CA GLU A 56 10.57 23.00 28.45
C GLU A 56 9.55 22.03 29.06
N ALA A 57 8.66 22.52 29.89
CA ALA A 57 7.56 21.74 30.45
C ALA A 57 6.55 21.31 29.37
N ALA A 58 6.26 22.19 28.39
CA ALA A 58 5.39 21.88 27.28
C ALA A 58 6.01 20.84 26.35
N GLU A 59 7.30 20.95 26.07
CA GLU A 59 8.03 19.95 25.27
C GLU A 59 8.02 18.57 25.95
N SER A 60 8.26 18.53 27.26
CA SER A 60 8.15 17.30 28.06
C SER A 60 6.75 16.71 28.05
N ALA A 61 5.71 17.55 28.12
CA ALA A 61 4.32 17.11 28.03
C ALA A 61 3.97 16.58 26.65
N VAL A 62 4.43 17.25 25.58
CA VAL A 62 4.28 16.77 24.19
C VAL A 62 4.92 15.40 24.01
N ALA A 63 6.15 15.19 24.50
CA ALA A 63 6.82 13.88 24.42
C ALA A 63 6.01 12.77 25.15
N ARG A 64 5.42 13.08 26.30
CA ARG A 64 4.56 12.14 27.03
C ARG A 64 3.25 11.84 26.30
N LEU A 65 2.64 12.84 25.67
CA LEU A 65 1.43 12.65 24.88
C LEU A 65 1.70 11.82 23.61
N HIS A 66 2.86 12.00 22.95
CA HIS A 66 3.28 11.13 21.85
C HIS A 66 3.44 9.68 22.27
N GLN A 67 4.06 9.44 23.43
CA GLN A 67 4.16 8.09 23.98
C GLN A 67 2.78 7.49 24.23
N LEU A 68 1.86 8.27 24.79
CA LEU A 68 0.48 7.83 25.06
C LEU A 68 -0.27 7.53 23.76
N HIS A 69 -0.10 8.37 22.73
CA HIS A 69 -0.64 8.14 21.39
C HIS A 69 -0.18 6.81 20.82
N GLY A 70 1.14 6.53 20.84
CA GLY A 70 1.70 5.26 20.38
C GLY A 70 1.21 4.05 21.19
N ASN A 71 1.00 4.19 22.52
CA ASN A 71 0.45 3.13 23.36
C ASN A 71 -0.99 2.77 22.95
N PHE A 72 -1.83 3.77 22.65
CA PHE A 72 -3.19 3.53 22.18
C PHE A 72 -3.22 2.92 20.78
N GLN A 73 -2.33 3.33 19.90
CA GLN A 73 -2.18 2.73 18.56
C GLN A 73 -1.79 1.25 18.67
N TYR A 74 -0.79 0.92 19.50
CA TYR A 74 -0.40 -0.46 19.75
C TYR A 74 -1.57 -1.30 20.31
N ALA A 75 -2.28 -0.78 21.32
CA ALA A 75 -3.44 -1.46 21.89
C ALA A 75 -4.55 -1.69 20.86
N HIS A 76 -4.79 -0.73 19.95
CA HIS A 76 -5.73 -0.89 18.84
C HIS A 76 -5.31 -2.02 17.91
N THR A 77 -4.05 -2.04 17.48
CA THR A 77 -3.48 -3.08 16.60
C THR A 77 -3.62 -4.46 17.22
N GLU A 78 -3.17 -4.66 18.46
CA GLU A 78 -3.24 -5.95 19.15
C GLU A 78 -4.68 -6.45 19.33
N CYS A 79 -5.60 -5.56 19.72
CA CYS A 79 -7.01 -5.91 19.84
C CYS A 79 -7.63 -6.35 18.50
N GLY A 80 -7.25 -5.69 17.41
CA GLY A 80 -7.66 -6.05 16.06
C GLY A 80 -7.15 -7.43 15.64
N LEU A 81 -5.89 -7.74 15.94
CA LEU A 81 -5.30 -9.05 15.68
C LEU A 81 -5.99 -10.17 16.47
N ILE A 82 -6.28 -9.94 17.77
CA ILE A 82 -7.02 -10.92 18.61
C ILE A 82 -8.42 -11.15 18.04
N ARG A 83 -9.13 -10.08 17.69
CA ARG A 83 -10.47 -10.15 17.07
C ARG A 83 -10.45 -11.02 15.82
N THR A 84 -9.53 -10.74 14.90
CA THR A 84 -9.46 -11.48 13.64
C THR A 84 -9.05 -12.93 13.86
N ALA A 85 -8.13 -13.22 14.78
CA ALA A 85 -7.77 -14.58 15.11
C ALA A 85 -8.97 -15.38 15.63
N LEU A 86 -9.82 -14.80 16.48
CA LEU A 86 -11.03 -15.42 17.00
C LEU A 86 -12.10 -15.65 15.91
N ASN A 87 -12.36 -14.67 15.06
CA ASN A 87 -13.33 -14.78 13.97
C ASN A 87 -12.88 -15.81 12.92
N SER A 88 -11.60 -15.82 12.60
CA SER A 88 -11.00 -16.79 11.67
C SER A 88 -11.06 -18.22 12.25
N LEU A 89 -10.77 -18.38 13.54
CA LEU A 89 -10.95 -19.64 14.26
C LEU A 89 -12.42 -20.12 14.17
N ALA A 90 -13.38 -19.25 14.48
CA ALA A 90 -14.80 -19.56 14.41
C ALA A 90 -15.23 -19.97 12.99
N HIS A 91 -14.75 -19.25 11.97
CA HIS A 91 -15.01 -19.54 10.56
C HIS A 91 -14.52 -20.93 10.16
N GLU A 92 -13.28 -21.27 10.46
CA GLU A 92 -12.69 -22.57 10.14
C GLU A 92 -13.36 -23.71 10.92
N MET A 93 -13.69 -23.50 12.21
CA MET A 93 -14.41 -24.50 13.02
C MET A 93 -15.81 -24.75 12.46
N LYS A 94 -16.57 -23.72 12.06
CA LYS A 94 -17.87 -23.87 11.37
C LYS A 94 -17.75 -24.69 10.08
N ALA A 95 -16.65 -24.54 9.34
CA ALA A 95 -16.40 -25.35 8.15
C ALA A 95 -16.27 -26.86 8.50
N GLN A 96 -15.54 -27.21 9.58
CA GLN A 96 -15.41 -28.58 10.03
C GLN A 96 -16.73 -29.12 10.62
N GLN A 97 -17.51 -28.28 11.30
CA GLN A 97 -18.85 -28.65 11.77
C GLN A 97 -19.80 -29.03 10.60
N ARG A 98 -19.72 -28.30 9.48
CA ARG A 98 -20.52 -28.65 8.28
C ARG A 98 -20.11 -30.01 7.70
N VAL A 99 -18.82 -30.29 7.55
CA VAL A 99 -18.33 -31.59 7.07
C VAL A 99 -18.77 -32.71 7.99
N LEU A 100 -18.71 -32.49 9.31
CA LEU A 100 -19.20 -33.46 10.31
C LEU A 100 -20.70 -33.64 10.21
N ALA A 101 -21.51 -32.59 10.11
CA ALA A 101 -22.95 -32.64 9.99
C ALA A 101 -23.38 -33.44 8.75
N GLU A 102 -22.81 -33.18 7.59
CA GLU A 102 -23.05 -33.94 6.37
C GLU A 102 -22.75 -35.44 6.54
N ALA A 103 -21.64 -35.79 7.20
CA ALA A 103 -21.29 -37.17 7.47
C ALA A 103 -22.29 -37.85 8.42
N LEU A 104 -22.77 -37.13 9.44
CA LEU A 104 -23.80 -37.65 10.39
C LEU A 104 -25.17 -37.79 9.72
N GLU A 105 -25.56 -36.87 8.82
CA GLU A 105 -26.79 -36.95 8.02
C GLU A 105 -26.74 -38.15 7.08
N ASP A 106 -25.61 -38.41 6.41
CA ASP A 106 -25.43 -39.58 5.56
C ASP A 106 -25.55 -40.88 6.37
N ALA A 107 -24.94 -40.92 7.57
CA ALA A 107 -25.08 -42.07 8.47
C ALA A 107 -26.53 -42.32 8.85
N ALA A 108 -27.28 -41.28 9.23
CA ALA A 108 -28.69 -41.37 9.60
C ALA A 108 -29.55 -41.83 8.42
N ALA A 109 -29.33 -41.29 7.21
CA ALA A 109 -30.05 -41.68 6.00
C ALA A 109 -29.88 -43.18 5.64
N LEU A 110 -28.69 -43.71 5.96
CA LEU A 110 -28.36 -45.13 5.74
C LEU A 110 -28.72 -46.04 6.94
N THR A 111 -29.29 -45.47 8.01
CA THR A 111 -29.55 -46.17 9.27
C THR A 111 -28.29 -46.75 9.93
N PHE A 112 -27.14 -46.09 9.74
CA PHE A 112 -25.88 -46.42 10.39
C PHE A 112 -25.79 -45.75 11.76
N THR A 113 -25.00 -46.32 12.66
CA THR A 113 -24.78 -45.74 14.00
C THR A 113 -23.34 -45.25 14.13
N VAL A 114 -23.14 -43.96 14.40
CA VAL A 114 -21.84 -43.40 14.73
C VAL A 114 -21.60 -43.50 16.24
N HIS A 115 -20.53 -44.21 16.64
CA HIS A 115 -20.16 -44.38 18.03
C HIS A 115 -19.37 -43.18 18.56
N ALA A 116 -19.21 -43.12 19.89
CA ALA A 116 -18.50 -42.01 20.53
C ALA A 116 -17.01 -41.87 20.11
N ASP A 117 -16.40 -42.95 19.65
CA ASP A 117 -15.04 -42.98 19.11
C ASP A 117 -14.96 -42.61 17.61
N GLY A 118 -16.10 -42.31 16.97
CA GLY A 118 -16.18 -41.96 15.55
C GLY A 118 -16.27 -43.17 14.63
N SER A 119 -16.27 -44.42 15.16
CA SER A 119 -16.54 -45.61 14.37
C SER A 119 -18.00 -45.69 13.94
N VAL A 120 -18.26 -46.34 12.80
CA VAL A 120 -19.59 -46.40 12.18
C VAL A 120 -20.05 -47.85 12.04
N ALA A 121 -21.08 -48.21 12.79
CA ALA A 121 -21.74 -49.51 12.66
C ALA A 121 -22.73 -49.50 11.51
N TYR A 122 -22.76 -50.55 10.71
CA TYR A 122 -23.61 -50.73 9.54
C TYR A 122 -24.28 -52.10 9.51
N PRO A 123 -25.52 -52.21 9.00
CA PRO A 123 -26.28 -53.44 8.95
C PRO A 123 -25.80 -54.40 7.86
N ALA A 124 -26.27 -55.66 7.95
CA ALA A 124 -26.11 -56.63 6.88
C ALA A 124 -26.84 -56.17 5.61
N ALA A 125 -26.17 -56.26 4.46
CA ALA A 125 -26.73 -55.89 3.16
C ALA A 125 -25.98 -56.59 2.01
N GLY A 126 -26.58 -56.64 0.84
CA GLY A 126 -26.02 -57.19 -0.38
C GLY A 126 -26.83 -58.37 -0.92
N GLU A 127 -26.41 -58.93 -2.04
CA GLU A 127 -27.02 -60.12 -2.61
C GLU A 127 -26.57 -61.34 -1.79
N GLY A 128 -27.55 -62.21 -1.41
CA GLY A 128 -27.26 -63.44 -0.70
C GLY A 128 -26.34 -64.35 -1.52
N LEU A 129 -25.35 -64.91 -0.87
CA LEU A 129 -24.47 -65.91 -1.46
C LEU A 129 -25.21 -67.25 -1.67
N LEU A 130 -24.52 -68.25 -2.22
CA LEU A 130 -25.03 -69.57 -2.57
C LEU A 130 -25.87 -70.26 -1.47
N ASP A 131 -25.80 -69.81 -0.21
CA ASP A 131 -26.54 -70.28 0.96
C ASP A 131 -27.72 -69.36 1.36
N GLY A 132 -28.00 -68.27 0.57
CA GLY A 132 -29.07 -67.32 0.85
C GLY A 132 -28.85 -66.37 2.01
N ARG A 133 -27.66 -66.35 2.64
CA ARG A 133 -27.35 -65.42 3.73
C ARG A 133 -26.80 -64.11 3.20
N LEU A 134 -27.27 -63.00 3.77
CA LEU A 134 -26.72 -61.66 3.47
C LEU A 134 -25.32 -61.50 4.09
N PRO A 135 -24.40 -60.80 3.41
CA PRO A 135 -23.17 -60.37 4.02
C PRO A 135 -23.43 -59.66 5.36
N GLN A 136 -22.71 -60.06 6.41
CA GLN A 136 -22.95 -59.54 7.77
C GLN A 136 -22.63 -58.03 7.87
N GLY A 137 -23.34 -57.34 8.76
CA GLY A 137 -23.00 -56.01 9.20
C GLY A 137 -21.67 -55.97 9.97
N GLY A 138 -21.14 -54.80 10.22
CA GLY A 138 -19.88 -54.60 10.92
C GLY A 138 -19.74 -53.20 11.42
N THR A 139 -18.53 -52.87 11.85
CA THR A 139 -18.13 -51.53 12.26
C THR A 139 -16.94 -51.09 11.43
N ALA A 140 -17.00 -49.93 10.80
CA ALA A 140 -15.90 -49.25 10.15
C ALA A 140 -15.30 -48.22 11.10
N ALA A 141 -13.99 -48.19 11.18
CA ALA A 141 -13.25 -47.17 11.94
C ALA A 141 -12.23 -46.52 11.00
N SER A 142 -11.98 -45.23 11.15
CA SER A 142 -10.88 -44.60 10.46
C SER A 142 -9.58 -45.21 10.97
N SER A 143 -9.03 -46.12 10.18
CA SER A 143 -7.67 -46.59 10.37
C SER A 143 -6.75 -45.58 9.76
N GLY A 144 -5.62 -45.25 10.38
CA GLY A 144 -4.52 -44.47 9.76
C GLY A 144 -4.21 -44.94 8.32
N PRO A 145 -3.16 -44.44 7.65
CA PRO A 145 -2.96 -44.61 6.22
C PRO A 145 -3.25 -46.02 5.73
N PRO A 146 -3.87 -46.21 4.55
CA PRO A 146 -4.47 -47.46 4.12
C PRO A 146 -3.46 -48.61 4.20
N GLY A 147 -3.53 -49.39 5.26
CA GLY A 147 -2.87 -50.65 5.37
C GLY A 147 -3.59 -51.63 4.47
N LEU A 148 -2.86 -52.37 3.64
CA LEU A 148 -3.34 -53.45 2.78
C LEU A 148 -4.35 -54.34 3.54
N VAL A 149 -5.61 -54.12 3.29
CA VAL A 149 -6.63 -55.08 3.70
C VAL A 149 -6.45 -56.32 2.81
N ALA A 150 -5.98 -57.41 3.40
CA ALA A 150 -5.88 -58.66 2.68
C ALA A 150 -7.23 -59.06 2.10
N PRO A 151 -7.31 -59.44 0.81
CA PRO A 151 -8.55 -59.90 0.24
C PRO A 151 -8.98 -61.20 0.91
N SER A 152 -9.93 -61.12 1.82
CA SER A 152 -10.61 -62.27 2.39
C SER A 152 -11.49 -62.87 1.32
N GLY A 153 -11.20 -64.09 0.89
CA GLY A 153 -11.72 -64.85 -0.21
C GLY A 153 -13.18 -64.68 -0.60
N LEU A 154 -13.45 -64.90 -1.87
CA LEU A 154 -14.69 -65.33 -2.59
C LEU A 154 -16.10 -64.93 -2.08
N ILE A 155 -16.21 -63.99 -1.13
CA ILE A 155 -17.47 -63.46 -0.58
C ILE A 155 -17.63 -62.01 -1.10
N ALA A 156 -18.72 -61.70 -1.78
CA ALA A 156 -19.01 -60.31 -2.18
C ALA A 156 -19.05 -59.45 -0.91
N PRO A 157 -18.25 -58.35 -0.85
CA PRO A 157 -18.24 -57.52 0.34
C PRO A 157 -19.58 -56.84 0.55
N ASN A 158 -19.98 -56.66 1.82
CA ASN A 158 -21.18 -55.89 2.15
C ASN A 158 -21.03 -54.46 1.58
N PRO A 159 -21.98 -54.01 0.70
CA PRO A 159 -21.88 -52.69 0.07
C PRO A 159 -21.94 -51.54 1.09
N ASN A 160 -22.48 -51.79 2.29
CA ASN A 160 -22.53 -50.82 3.37
C ASN A 160 -21.14 -50.59 4.02
N ALA A 161 -20.23 -51.55 3.91
CA ALA A 161 -18.89 -51.43 4.50
C ALA A 161 -18.09 -50.24 3.93
N ALA A 162 -18.10 -50.08 2.62
CA ALA A 162 -17.41 -48.96 1.95
C ALA A 162 -18.02 -47.58 2.31
N ARG A 163 -19.36 -47.54 2.39
CA ARG A 163 -20.08 -46.30 2.81
C ARG A 163 -19.84 -45.98 4.27
N ALA A 164 -19.85 -46.97 5.16
CA ALA A 164 -19.51 -46.76 6.57
C ALA A 164 -18.07 -46.33 6.77
N GLN A 165 -17.14 -46.84 5.95
CA GLN A 165 -15.75 -46.41 5.97
C GLN A 165 -15.58 -44.96 5.52
N ASP A 166 -16.26 -44.55 4.44
CA ASP A 166 -16.24 -43.15 3.98
C ASP A 166 -16.76 -42.18 5.05
N ILE A 167 -17.86 -42.53 5.72
CA ILE A 167 -18.43 -41.73 6.81
C ILE A 167 -17.48 -41.67 7.99
N ALA A 168 -16.88 -42.82 8.41
CA ALA A 168 -15.93 -42.85 9.51
C ALA A 168 -14.68 -42.00 9.20
N ASP A 169 -14.19 -42.02 7.95
CA ASP A 169 -13.05 -41.25 7.51
C ASP A 169 -13.35 -39.74 7.47
N ARG A 170 -14.55 -39.33 7.03
CA ARG A 170 -15.00 -37.92 7.09
C ARG A 170 -15.16 -37.44 8.54
N VAL A 171 -15.74 -38.19 9.42
CA VAL A 171 -15.88 -37.88 10.86
C VAL A 171 -14.47 -37.68 11.48
N ALA A 172 -13.58 -38.64 11.29
CA ALA A 172 -12.24 -38.58 11.82
C ALA A 172 -11.39 -37.45 11.16
N GLY A 173 -11.61 -37.19 9.87
CA GLY A 173 -11.01 -36.10 9.12
C GLY A 173 -11.39 -34.73 9.70
N ALA A 174 -12.70 -34.50 9.91
CA ALA A 174 -13.19 -33.26 10.50
C ALA A 174 -12.65 -33.02 11.92
N VAL A 175 -12.59 -34.05 12.74
CA VAL A 175 -12.05 -33.96 14.12
C VAL A 175 -10.55 -33.63 14.10
N ARG A 176 -9.75 -34.29 13.25
CA ARG A 176 -8.31 -34.00 13.12
C ARG A 176 -8.07 -32.57 12.64
N ALA A 177 -8.78 -32.14 11.59
CA ALA A 177 -8.67 -30.78 11.07
C ALA A 177 -9.04 -29.74 12.14
N ALA A 178 -10.13 -29.97 12.88
CA ALA A 178 -10.53 -29.09 13.97
C ALA A 178 -9.49 -29.02 15.09
N ALA A 179 -8.86 -30.16 15.45
CA ALA A 179 -7.80 -30.18 16.45
C ALA A 179 -6.52 -29.42 15.99
N GLU A 180 -6.16 -29.52 14.70
CA GLU A 180 -5.05 -28.76 14.11
C GLU A 180 -5.36 -27.26 14.08
N ILE A 181 -6.59 -26.89 13.75
CA ILE A 181 -7.06 -25.49 13.79
C ILE A 181 -6.97 -24.93 15.22
N ASP A 182 -7.53 -25.65 16.22
CA ASP A 182 -7.49 -25.23 17.63
C ASP A 182 -6.04 -25.03 18.11
N TRP A 183 -5.19 -26.00 17.83
CA TRP A 183 -3.77 -25.91 18.22
C TRP A 183 -3.06 -24.70 17.60
N ARG A 184 -3.29 -24.42 16.32
CA ARG A 184 -2.72 -23.28 15.58
C ARG A 184 -3.13 -21.95 16.21
N TYR A 185 -4.46 -21.72 16.35
CA TYR A 185 -4.95 -20.47 16.92
C TYR A 185 -4.66 -20.31 18.41
N ALA A 186 -4.66 -21.40 19.18
CA ALA A 186 -4.20 -21.35 20.57
C ALA A 186 -2.72 -20.92 20.68
N GLY A 187 -1.89 -21.30 19.70
CA GLY A 187 -0.50 -20.83 19.59
C GLY A 187 -0.43 -19.33 19.34
N ILE A 188 -1.17 -18.81 18.36
CA ILE A 188 -1.25 -17.41 17.99
C ILE A 188 -1.76 -16.58 19.19
N LEU A 189 -2.93 -16.91 19.72
CA LEU A 189 -3.55 -16.15 20.83
C LEU A 189 -2.71 -16.09 22.10
N ARG A 190 -1.82 -17.07 22.35
CA ARG A 190 -0.90 -17.02 23.48
C ARG A 190 0.25 -16.03 23.30
N ARG A 191 0.60 -15.68 22.05
CA ARG A 191 1.64 -14.69 21.73
C ARG A 191 1.10 -13.26 21.73
N LEU A 192 -0.14 -13.06 21.31
CA LEU A 192 -0.84 -11.77 21.35
C LEU A 192 -1.01 -11.30 22.81
N LYS A 193 0.06 -10.73 23.37
CA LYS A 193 0.11 -10.27 24.76
C LYS A 193 0.65 -8.85 24.79
N ALA A 194 -0.14 -7.92 25.32
CA ALA A 194 0.42 -6.65 25.77
C ALA A 194 1.22 -6.85 27.06
N GLU A 195 2.45 -6.31 27.10
CA GLU A 195 3.24 -6.27 28.34
C GLU A 195 2.59 -5.34 29.37
N GLU A 196 2.78 -5.65 30.66
CA GLU A 196 2.30 -4.78 31.73
C GLU A 196 3.04 -3.43 31.72
N GLY A 197 2.28 -2.36 31.72
CA GLY A 197 2.78 -0.98 31.76
C GLY A 197 2.75 -0.31 30.40
N LEU A 198 2.12 0.85 30.33
CA LEU A 198 1.88 1.65 29.12
C LEU A 198 3.17 2.30 28.56
N LYS A 199 4.17 1.50 28.22
CA LYS A 199 5.36 1.95 27.50
C LYS A 199 5.58 1.02 26.32
N VAL A 200 5.32 1.51 25.12
CA VAL A 200 5.56 0.78 23.88
C VAL A 200 6.92 1.22 23.30
N PRO A 201 8.02 0.53 23.61
CA PRO A 201 9.30 0.76 22.95
C PRO A 201 9.26 0.24 21.51
N ALA A 202 10.23 0.62 20.69
CA ALA A 202 10.33 0.15 19.30
C ALA A 202 10.33 -1.40 19.17
N SER A 203 10.85 -2.11 20.19
CA SER A 203 10.84 -3.58 20.22
C SER A 203 9.44 -4.21 20.26
N MET A 204 8.45 -3.53 20.82
CA MET A 204 7.05 -4.01 20.83
C MET A 204 6.41 -3.89 19.43
N TRP A 205 6.77 -2.88 18.64
CA TRP A 205 6.33 -2.80 17.25
C TRP A 205 6.93 -3.91 16.38
N LYS A 206 8.14 -4.37 16.70
CA LYS A 206 8.73 -5.55 16.06
C LYS A 206 7.94 -6.81 16.40
N ASP A 207 7.50 -6.95 17.65
CA ASP A 207 6.64 -8.05 18.11
C ASP A 207 5.28 -7.99 17.41
N ALA A 208 4.61 -6.84 17.44
CA ALA A 208 3.33 -6.62 16.75
C ALA A 208 3.42 -6.91 15.24
N ALA A 209 4.54 -6.57 14.58
CA ALA A 209 4.75 -6.90 13.18
C ALA A 209 4.87 -8.40 12.92
N ALA A 210 5.49 -9.15 13.84
CA ALA A 210 5.57 -10.60 13.78
C ALA A 210 4.20 -11.25 14.04
N ASP A 211 3.48 -10.77 15.03
CA ASP A 211 2.13 -11.22 15.37
C ASP A 211 1.13 -10.95 14.22
N ALA A 212 1.18 -9.78 13.62
CA ALA A 212 0.39 -9.45 12.45
C ALA A 212 0.66 -10.40 11.27
N ALA A 213 1.92 -10.76 11.03
CA ALA A 213 2.28 -11.72 9.98
C ALA A 213 1.71 -13.12 10.24
N GLU A 214 1.72 -13.60 11.49
CA GLU A 214 1.18 -14.90 11.85
C GLU A 214 -0.36 -14.94 11.79
N VAL A 215 -1.03 -13.90 12.28
CA VAL A 215 -2.51 -13.78 12.16
C VAL A 215 -2.90 -13.70 10.69
N ARG A 216 -2.17 -12.94 9.88
CA ARG A 216 -2.39 -12.84 8.43
C ARG A 216 -2.30 -14.18 7.72
N ASP A 217 -1.28 -14.96 8.03
CA ASP A 217 -1.10 -16.30 7.43
C ASP A 217 -2.24 -17.25 7.84
N ALA A 218 -2.64 -17.21 9.11
CA ALA A 218 -3.74 -18.02 9.62
C ALA A 218 -5.11 -17.59 9.06
N ALA A 219 -5.37 -16.30 8.93
CA ALA A 219 -6.64 -15.75 8.45
C ALA A 219 -6.76 -15.68 6.92
N ARG A 220 -5.78 -16.19 6.17
CA ARG A 220 -5.73 -16.10 4.69
C ARG A 220 -7.04 -16.52 4.04
N ASN A 221 -7.56 -17.69 4.36
CA ASN A 221 -8.78 -18.25 3.77
C ASN A 221 -10.06 -17.50 4.23
N TYR A 222 -9.95 -16.74 5.30
CA TYR A 222 -11.08 -15.97 5.84
C TYR A 222 -11.22 -14.58 5.21
N LEU A 223 -10.10 -13.88 5.02
CA LEU A 223 -10.10 -12.47 4.57
C LEU A 223 -9.41 -12.25 3.23
N ARG A 224 -8.24 -12.86 2.99
CA ARG A 224 -7.35 -12.51 1.87
C ARG A 224 -8.01 -12.68 0.51
N ASP A 225 -8.70 -13.79 0.31
CA ASP A 225 -9.35 -14.12 -0.97
C ASP A 225 -10.52 -13.17 -1.30
N GLY A 226 -11.00 -12.39 -0.32
CA GLY A 226 -12.03 -11.39 -0.50
C GLY A 226 -11.54 -10.04 -1.01
N ILE A 227 -10.21 -9.78 -1.04
CA ILE A 227 -9.64 -8.50 -1.50
C ILE A 227 -9.51 -8.52 -3.02
N PRO A 228 -10.18 -7.63 -3.76
CA PRO A 228 -10.18 -7.63 -5.23
C PRO A 228 -8.94 -6.95 -5.82
N GLU A 229 -7.74 -7.53 -5.62
CA GLU A 229 -6.47 -6.92 -6.05
C GLU A 229 -6.36 -6.75 -7.57
N ASP A 230 -6.96 -7.63 -8.34
CA ASP A 230 -6.94 -7.60 -9.81
C ASP A 230 -8.08 -6.74 -10.42
N ALA A 231 -8.97 -6.18 -9.59
CA ALA A 231 -10.08 -5.35 -10.04
C ALA A 231 -9.62 -3.91 -10.38
N THR A 232 -10.47 -3.18 -11.06
CA THR A 232 -10.25 -1.75 -11.32
C THR A 232 -10.41 -0.91 -10.03
N PRO A 233 -9.80 0.29 -9.93
CA PRO A 233 -10.00 1.17 -8.79
C PRO A 233 -11.47 1.50 -8.48
N ALA A 234 -12.32 1.64 -9.49
CA ALA A 234 -13.74 1.87 -9.30
C ALA A 234 -14.46 0.65 -8.69
N GLU A 235 -14.10 -0.56 -9.12
CA GLU A 235 -14.64 -1.81 -8.54
C GLU A 235 -14.17 -2.00 -7.10
N ARG A 236 -12.92 -1.65 -6.79
CA ARG A 236 -12.36 -1.67 -5.42
C ARG A 236 -13.08 -0.68 -4.51
N ASN A 237 -13.39 0.53 -5.02
CA ASN A 237 -14.21 1.51 -4.29
C ASN A 237 -15.60 0.94 -3.99
N ALA A 238 -16.27 0.37 -4.98
CA ALA A 238 -17.58 -0.25 -4.79
C ALA A 238 -17.54 -1.43 -3.81
N TRP A 239 -16.50 -2.28 -3.89
CA TRP A 239 -16.29 -3.37 -2.94
C TRP A 239 -16.15 -2.84 -1.50
N TRP A 240 -15.26 -1.85 -1.28
CA TRP A 240 -15.05 -1.26 0.03
C TRP A 240 -16.34 -0.62 0.58
N ALA A 241 -17.08 0.10 -0.26
CA ALA A 241 -18.35 0.71 0.12
C ALA A 241 -19.40 -0.34 0.53
N GLY A 242 -19.37 -1.52 -0.09
CA GLY A 242 -20.28 -2.64 0.21
C GLY A 242 -19.97 -3.43 1.48
N LEU A 243 -18.77 -3.26 2.07
CA LEU A 243 -18.39 -3.96 3.30
C LEU A 243 -19.12 -3.39 4.53
N GLY A 244 -19.48 -4.28 5.47
CA GLY A 244 -19.92 -3.89 6.80
C GLY A 244 -18.77 -3.27 7.61
N GLN A 245 -19.12 -2.52 8.67
CA GLN A 245 -18.11 -1.87 9.51
C GLN A 245 -17.13 -2.88 10.12
N GLU A 246 -17.64 -4.00 10.64
CA GLU A 246 -16.81 -5.05 11.25
C GLU A 246 -15.79 -5.63 10.27
N GLN A 247 -16.22 -5.90 9.03
CA GLN A 247 -15.33 -6.40 7.98
C GLN A 247 -14.24 -5.38 7.62
N ARG A 248 -14.60 -4.08 7.52
CA ARG A 248 -13.62 -3.01 7.27
C ARG A 248 -12.57 -2.94 8.37
N GLU A 249 -12.99 -3.03 9.64
CA GLU A 249 -12.09 -3.02 10.81
C GLU A 249 -11.15 -4.23 10.79
N GLU A 250 -11.62 -5.42 10.40
CA GLU A 250 -10.77 -6.62 10.27
C GLU A 250 -9.75 -6.49 9.13
N TYR A 251 -10.15 -5.96 7.97
CA TYR A 251 -9.22 -5.72 6.88
C TYR A 251 -8.15 -4.70 7.28
N LEU A 252 -8.52 -3.62 7.96
CA LEU A 252 -7.58 -2.61 8.44
C LEU A 252 -6.61 -3.16 9.48
N ALA A 253 -7.06 -4.05 10.36
CA ALA A 253 -6.22 -4.64 11.41
C ALA A 253 -5.19 -5.63 10.84
N VAL A 254 -5.57 -6.46 9.86
CA VAL A 254 -4.73 -7.58 9.38
C VAL A 254 -3.99 -7.27 8.09
N TYR A 255 -4.60 -6.50 7.21
CA TYR A 255 -4.05 -6.14 5.90
C TYR A 255 -3.90 -4.61 5.71
N PRO A 256 -3.36 -3.86 6.70
CA PRO A 256 -3.21 -2.42 6.57
C PRO A 256 -2.28 -2.05 5.40
N ASP A 257 -1.26 -2.87 5.13
CA ASP A 257 -0.34 -2.74 4.00
C ASP A 257 -1.03 -2.92 2.65
N VAL A 258 -2.02 -3.79 2.55
CA VAL A 258 -2.77 -4.01 1.30
C VAL A 258 -3.81 -2.92 1.11
N ILE A 259 -4.69 -2.70 2.10
CA ILE A 259 -5.78 -1.71 2.01
C ILE A 259 -5.23 -0.30 1.86
N GLY A 260 -4.17 0.05 2.60
CA GLY A 260 -3.53 1.37 2.53
C GLY A 260 -2.88 1.67 1.18
N ASN A 261 -2.46 0.65 0.43
CA ASN A 261 -1.82 0.80 -0.88
C ASN A 261 -2.76 0.47 -2.05
N LEU A 262 -4.02 0.14 -1.80
CA LEU A 262 -4.97 -0.25 -2.82
C LEU A 262 -5.65 0.98 -3.44
N ASP A 263 -5.37 1.26 -4.71
CA ASP A 263 -5.97 2.38 -5.44
C ASP A 263 -7.50 2.18 -5.56
N GLY A 264 -8.26 3.25 -5.33
CA GLY A 264 -9.72 3.24 -5.29
C GLY A 264 -10.31 3.13 -3.87
N ILE A 265 -9.48 2.91 -2.84
CA ILE A 265 -9.90 3.05 -1.45
C ILE A 265 -9.85 4.53 -1.04
N PRO A 266 -10.87 5.05 -0.30
CA PRO A 266 -10.91 6.45 0.12
C PRO A 266 -9.65 6.90 0.87
N ALA A 267 -9.22 8.14 0.65
CA ALA A 267 -7.96 8.69 1.19
C ALA A 267 -7.89 8.61 2.72
N ALA A 268 -8.98 8.90 3.42
CA ALA A 268 -9.02 8.81 4.88
C ALA A 268 -8.82 7.36 5.38
N VAL A 269 -9.33 6.37 4.65
CA VAL A 269 -9.15 4.94 4.96
C VAL A 269 -7.71 4.51 4.69
N ARG A 270 -7.15 4.92 3.54
CA ARG A 270 -5.74 4.66 3.21
C ARG A 270 -4.81 5.28 4.24
N ASP A 271 -5.07 6.51 4.67
CA ASP A 271 -4.29 7.20 5.71
C ASP A 271 -4.32 6.41 7.03
N ALA A 272 -5.51 6.00 7.50
CA ALA A 272 -5.63 5.21 8.72
C ALA A 272 -4.85 3.89 8.62
N ALA A 273 -5.05 3.12 7.56
CA ALA A 273 -4.35 1.87 7.31
C ALA A 273 -2.83 2.06 7.24
N ASN A 274 -2.37 3.06 6.49
CA ASN A 274 -0.94 3.29 6.31
C ASN A 274 -0.25 3.86 7.56
N ARG A 275 -0.94 4.55 8.44
CA ARG A 275 -0.38 4.95 9.76
C ARG A 275 -0.11 3.74 10.64
N ASP A 276 -0.95 2.71 10.60
CA ASP A 276 -0.72 1.46 11.31
C ASP A 276 0.39 0.64 10.62
N ASN A 277 0.36 0.53 9.29
CA ASN A 277 1.41 -0.12 8.52
C ASN A 277 2.80 0.55 8.71
N LEU A 278 2.84 1.87 8.83
CA LEU A 278 4.07 2.63 9.09
C LEU A 278 4.77 2.15 10.37
N GLN A 279 4.03 1.94 11.45
CA GLN A 279 4.59 1.44 12.71
C GLN A 279 5.08 0.00 12.57
N LEU A 280 4.32 -0.86 11.87
CA LEU A 280 4.73 -2.24 11.58
C LEU A 280 6.02 -2.29 10.72
N LEU A 281 6.15 -1.40 9.72
CA LEU A 281 7.35 -1.27 8.89
C LEU A 281 8.55 -0.77 9.71
N ILE A 282 8.36 0.23 10.57
CA ILE A 282 9.40 0.69 11.50
C ILE A 282 9.86 -0.47 12.39
N GLY A 283 8.93 -1.22 12.96
CA GLY A 283 9.25 -2.41 13.78
C GLY A 283 9.97 -3.50 12.98
N LYS A 284 9.53 -3.78 11.76
CA LYS A 284 10.13 -4.77 10.84
C LYS A 284 11.57 -4.43 10.47
N LEU A 285 11.88 -3.14 10.25
CA LEU A 285 13.19 -2.69 9.82
C LEU A 285 14.13 -2.35 11.00
N ASP A 286 13.61 -2.20 12.21
CA ASP A 286 14.41 -1.85 13.38
C ASP A 286 15.46 -2.93 13.67
N GLY A 287 16.71 -2.50 13.85
CA GLY A 287 17.85 -3.37 14.09
C GLY A 287 18.44 -4.07 12.85
N ARG A 288 17.97 -3.75 11.64
CA ARG A 288 18.65 -4.12 10.40
C ARG A 288 19.82 -3.17 10.14
N ASP A 289 20.91 -3.69 9.57
CA ASP A 289 22.18 -2.98 9.37
C ASP A 289 22.55 -2.81 7.88
N ASP A 290 21.78 -3.36 6.96
CA ASP A 290 21.98 -3.10 5.53
C ASP A 290 21.59 -1.67 5.17
N SER A 291 22.36 -1.05 4.27
CA SER A 291 22.23 0.39 3.94
C SER A 291 20.84 0.79 3.44
N ARG A 292 20.13 -0.11 2.75
CA ARG A 292 18.79 0.13 2.26
C ARG A 292 17.78 0.18 3.41
N SER A 293 17.80 -0.82 4.28
CA SER A 293 16.91 -0.88 5.45
C SER A 293 17.14 0.31 6.38
N VAL A 294 18.39 0.73 6.57
CA VAL A 294 18.73 1.91 7.38
C VAL A 294 18.14 3.18 6.76
N ALA A 295 18.35 3.41 5.46
CA ALA A 295 17.81 4.59 4.77
C ALA A 295 16.27 4.62 4.80
N GLN A 296 15.62 3.49 4.52
CA GLN A 296 14.16 3.37 4.59
C GLN A 296 13.64 3.65 6.01
N LEU A 297 14.30 3.11 7.04
CA LEU A 297 13.92 3.36 8.43
C LEU A 297 14.04 4.84 8.83
N GLU A 298 15.06 5.53 8.34
CA GLU A 298 15.20 6.98 8.55
C GLU A 298 14.07 7.77 7.87
N GLY A 299 13.72 7.42 6.62
CA GLY A 299 12.59 8.00 5.91
C GLY A 299 11.25 7.76 6.60
N LEU A 300 10.99 6.51 7.02
CA LEU A 300 9.77 6.13 7.75
C LEU A 300 9.64 6.91 9.07
N ARG A 301 10.71 7.03 9.84
CA ARG A 301 10.72 7.79 11.11
C ARG A 301 10.50 9.29 10.90
N GLU A 302 11.04 9.85 9.82
CA GLU A 302 10.81 11.25 9.50
C GLU A 302 9.35 11.50 9.05
N ILE A 303 8.76 10.59 8.26
CA ILE A 303 7.34 10.65 7.90
C ILE A 303 6.46 10.55 9.16
N ASP A 304 6.75 9.60 10.06
CA ASP A 304 6.04 9.44 11.34
C ASP A 304 6.11 10.72 12.18
N ARG A 305 7.30 11.33 12.26
CA ARG A 305 7.51 12.60 12.95
C ARG A 305 6.67 13.73 12.35
N GLN A 306 6.59 13.83 11.02
CA GLN A 306 5.79 14.86 10.33
C GLN A 306 4.29 14.64 10.53
N LEU A 307 3.81 13.40 10.41
CA LEU A 307 2.42 13.03 10.70
C LEU A 307 2.03 13.38 12.13
N GLY A 308 2.91 13.06 13.09
CA GLY A 308 2.71 13.40 14.50
C GLY A 308 2.83 14.89 14.81
N ALA A 309 3.55 15.67 13.99
CA ALA A 309 3.67 17.11 14.18
C ALA A 309 2.39 17.89 13.84
N GLY A 310 1.54 17.31 12.99
CA GLY A 310 0.43 18.00 12.37
C GLY A 310 0.90 19.04 11.34
N THR A 311 0.19 19.15 10.25
CA THR A 311 0.50 20.11 9.18
C THR A 311 -0.76 20.86 8.76
N ASP A 312 -0.58 22.03 8.23
CA ASP A 312 -1.60 22.78 7.51
C ASP A 312 -1.07 23.06 6.10
N PRO A 313 -1.68 22.53 5.06
CA PRO A 313 -2.82 21.59 5.03
C PRO A 313 -2.54 20.24 5.72
N PRO A 314 -3.59 19.50 6.16
CA PRO A 314 -3.42 18.21 6.82
C PRO A 314 -2.76 17.19 5.90
N MET A 315 -1.88 16.37 6.47
CA MET A 315 -1.12 15.33 5.78
C MET A 315 -1.88 14.00 5.80
N PHE A 316 -2.01 13.34 4.64
CA PHE A 316 -2.60 12.02 4.46
C PHE A 316 -1.55 11.06 3.89
N LEU A 317 -1.37 9.91 4.50
CA LEU A 317 -0.46 8.86 4.03
C LEU A 317 -1.24 7.88 3.13
N LEU A 318 -1.19 8.11 1.81
CA LEU A 318 -1.96 7.35 0.82
C LEU A 318 -1.27 6.07 0.36
N GLY A 319 -0.01 5.87 0.70
CA GLY A 319 0.74 4.66 0.40
C GLY A 319 2.07 4.63 1.12
N ILE A 320 2.48 3.44 1.59
CA ILE A 320 3.79 3.22 2.21
C ILE A 320 4.19 1.74 2.05
N SER A 321 5.44 1.50 1.65
CA SER A 321 5.97 0.14 1.47
C SER A 321 7.49 0.13 1.54
N ASP A 322 8.08 -0.98 2.02
CA ASP A 322 9.53 -1.22 1.98
C ASP A 322 9.99 -1.97 0.72
N GLU A 323 9.11 -2.15 -0.27
CA GLU A 323 9.45 -2.80 -1.53
C GLU A 323 10.47 -2.00 -2.35
N GLY A 324 11.44 -2.70 -2.95
CA GLY A 324 12.49 -2.09 -3.78
C GLY A 324 13.28 -1.05 -2.99
N ASN A 325 13.31 0.20 -3.47
CA ASN A 325 13.95 1.33 -2.78
C ASN A 325 13.01 2.01 -1.77
N GLY A 326 11.87 1.38 -1.46
CA GLY A 326 10.80 1.93 -0.66
C GLY A 326 9.88 2.84 -1.45
N ARG A 327 8.63 2.92 -1.04
CA ARG A 327 7.60 3.75 -1.68
C ARG A 327 6.85 4.54 -0.63
N ALA A 328 6.47 5.76 -0.97
CA ALA A 328 5.58 6.58 -0.14
C ALA A 328 4.75 7.52 -1.02
N ILE A 329 3.46 7.60 -0.72
CA ILE A 329 2.53 8.50 -1.38
C ILE A 329 1.87 9.34 -0.29
N VAL A 330 2.11 10.63 -0.33
CA VAL A 330 1.68 11.56 0.73
C VAL A 330 0.94 12.74 0.12
N SER A 331 -0.26 13.01 0.59
CA SER A 331 -1.05 14.17 0.21
C SER A 331 -1.05 15.24 1.31
N TYR A 332 -0.96 16.48 0.89
CA TYR A 332 -1.25 17.65 1.70
C TYR A 332 -2.59 18.24 1.25
N GLY A 333 -3.61 18.11 2.09
CA GLY A 333 -5.02 18.23 1.78
C GLY A 333 -5.65 16.88 1.42
N ASN A 334 -6.97 16.75 1.65
CA ASN A 334 -7.71 15.52 1.32
C ASN A 334 -8.03 15.49 -0.18
N PRO A 335 -7.45 14.56 -0.97
CA PRO A 335 -7.69 14.50 -2.41
C PRO A 335 -9.10 14.03 -2.77
N ASP A 336 -9.83 13.39 -1.85
CA ASP A 336 -11.22 12.95 -2.12
C ASP A 336 -12.20 14.13 -2.11
N THR A 337 -11.90 15.19 -1.33
CA THR A 337 -12.79 16.36 -1.19
C THR A 337 -12.27 17.63 -1.87
N ALA A 338 -11.01 17.61 -2.33
CA ALA A 338 -10.41 18.74 -3.04
C ALA A 338 -10.92 18.81 -4.49
N ARG A 339 -11.28 20.00 -4.95
CA ARG A 339 -11.63 20.24 -6.36
C ARG A 339 -10.41 20.24 -7.27
N ASN A 340 -9.26 20.65 -6.74
CA ASN A 340 -8.01 20.68 -7.49
C ASN A 340 -7.03 19.73 -6.82
N VAL A 341 -6.53 18.73 -7.54
CA VAL A 341 -5.57 17.76 -7.02
C VAL A 341 -4.36 17.66 -7.93
N ALA A 342 -3.18 17.94 -7.40
CA ALA A 342 -1.93 17.75 -8.11
C ALA A 342 -1.19 16.51 -7.62
N ALA A 343 -0.63 15.72 -8.54
CA ALA A 343 0.24 14.60 -8.22
C ALA A 343 1.66 14.85 -8.77
N TYR A 344 2.61 15.06 -7.87
CA TYR A 344 4.01 15.30 -8.16
C TYR A 344 4.79 13.98 -8.18
N VAL A 345 5.43 13.69 -9.31
CA VAL A 345 6.27 12.51 -9.54
C VAL A 345 7.74 12.93 -9.48
N PRO A 346 8.50 12.50 -8.47
CA PRO A 346 9.92 12.80 -8.33
C PRO A 346 10.77 12.02 -9.33
N GLY A 347 12.04 12.43 -9.48
CA GLY A 347 12.95 11.91 -10.48
C GLY A 347 14.00 10.93 -9.99
N LEU A 348 15.18 11.03 -10.62
CA LEU A 348 16.35 10.19 -10.37
C LEU A 348 16.81 10.27 -8.91
N ASN A 349 17.34 9.15 -8.39
CA ASN A 349 17.87 8.98 -7.03
C ASN A 349 16.83 9.13 -5.90
N THR A 350 15.55 9.24 -6.23
CA THR A 350 14.52 9.27 -5.18
C THR A 350 14.29 7.86 -4.64
N SER A 351 14.32 7.73 -3.32
CA SER A 351 14.03 6.53 -2.56
C SER A 351 13.28 6.90 -1.29
N LEU A 352 12.70 5.93 -0.61
CA LEU A 352 12.12 6.17 0.72
C LEU A 352 13.25 6.34 1.73
N ASP A 353 13.70 7.58 1.90
CA ASP A 353 14.76 7.97 2.82
C ASP A 353 14.46 9.34 3.44
N LYS A 354 15.37 9.83 4.24
CA LYS A 354 15.23 11.12 4.90
C LYS A 354 15.19 12.29 3.90
N GLU A 355 15.92 12.20 2.79
CA GLU A 355 15.98 13.26 1.77
C GLU A 355 14.61 13.42 1.07
N PHE A 356 13.96 12.31 0.71
CA PHE A 356 12.58 12.33 0.20
C PHE A 356 11.62 12.95 1.22
N ALA A 357 11.70 12.52 2.48
CA ALA A 357 10.78 12.99 3.51
C ALA A 357 10.96 14.48 3.85
N GLU A 358 12.17 15.02 3.78
CA GLU A 358 12.45 16.44 4.03
C GLU A 358 12.33 17.31 2.76
N GLY A 359 12.63 16.76 1.58
CA GLY A 359 12.68 17.46 0.30
C GLY A 359 11.41 17.34 -0.54
N ASP A 360 11.12 16.14 -1.04
CA ASP A 360 10.00 15.95 -1.97
C ASP A 360 8.63 16.14 -1.31
N LEU A 361 8.48 15.73 -0.05
CA LEU A 361 7.26 16.02 0.72
C LEU A 361 7.09 17.53 0.94
N LYS A 362 8.19 18.26 1.15
CA LYS A 362 8.14 19.72 1.27
C LYS A 362 7.67 20.37 -0.04
N ARG A 363 8.11 19.87 -1.21
CA ARG A 363 7.66 20.38 -2.52
C ARG A 363 6.15 20.23 -2.69
N ALA A 364 5.60 19.06 -2.38
CA ALA A 364 4.15 18.85 -2.43
C ALA A 364 3.41 19.75 -1.44
N ARG A 365 3.90 19.89 -0.20
CA ARG A 365 3.31 20.78 0.80
C ARG A 365 3.32 22.23 0.34
N ASP A 366 4.43 22.73 -0.14
CA ASP A 366 4.56 24.11 -0.58
C ASP A 366 3.67 24.38 -1.81
N THR A 367 3.52 23.38 -2.72
CA THR A 367 2.59 23.43 -3.84
C THR A 367 1.14 23.53 -3.35
N ALA A 368 0.72 22.70 -2.39
CA ALA A 368 -0.61 22.75 -1.80
C ALA A 368 -0.89 24.12 -1.16
N ILE A 369 0.02 24.61 -0.29
CA ILE A 369 -0.11 25.90 0.38
C ILE A 369 -0.22 27.05 -0.63
N THR A 370 0.60 27.01 -1.70
CA THR A 370 0.58 28.08 -2.70
C THR A 370 -0.66 28.01 -3.57
N ALA A 371 -1.12 26.81 -3.98
CA ALA A 371 -2.34 26.62 -4.73
C ALA A 371 -3.59 27.06 -3.93
N GLN A 372 -3.63 26.79 -2.61
CA GLN A 372 -4.73 27.20 -1.73
C GLN A 372 -4.89 28.72 -1.60
N ARG A 373 -3.88 29.51 -1.95
CA ARG A 373 -4.01 30.98 -2.04
C ARG A 373 -4.92 31.40 -3.20
N TYR A 374 -5.02 30.57 -4.23
CA TYR A 374 -5.84 30.83 -5.42
C TYR A 374 -7.18 30.10 -5.36
N ASP A 375 -7.19 28.86 -4.85
CA ASP A 375 -8.38 28.08 -4.54
C ASP A 375 -8.14 27.22 -3.29
N SER A 376 -8.84 27.52 -2.20
CA SER A 376 -8.71 26.82 -0.93
C SER A 376 -9.03 25.32 -0.99
N SER A 377 -9.74 24.88 -2.04
CA SER A 377 -10.07 23.48 -2.31
C SER A 377 -8.99 22.80 -3.16
N SER A 378 -7.72 22.98 -2.81
CA SER A 378 -6.57 22.41 -3.51
C SER A 378 -5.79 21.45 -2.60
N ALA A 379 -5.38 20.30 -3.16
CA ALA A 379 -4.50 19.33 -2.54
C ALA A 379 -3.31 19.01 -3.46
N ALA A 380 -2.17 18.67 -2.87
CA ALA A 380 -1.02 18.22 -3.65
C ALA A 380 -0.37 16.98 -3.03
N ILE A 381 -0.03 16.04 -3.89
CA ILE A 381 0.44 14.69 -3.57
C ILE A 381 1.90 14.56 -4.01
N ALA A 382 2.79 14.12 -3.11
CA ALA A 382 4.09 13.56 -3.49
C ALA A 382 3.90 12.07 -3.76
N TRP A 383 4.13 11.65 -5.01
CA TRP A 383 3.90 10.28 -5.45
C TRP A 383 5.22 9.55 -5.74
N LEU A 384 5.73 8.80 -4.77
CA LEU A 384 6.82 7.85 -4.93
C LEU A 384 6.25 6.43 -4.97
N GLY A 385 5.51 6.10 -6.03
CA GLY A 385 4.89 4.79 -6.26
C GLY A 385 5.69 3.88 -7.19
N TYR A 386 6.98 4.18 -7.44
CA TYR A 386 7.84 3.41 -8.34
C TYR A 386 9.29 3.39 -7.85
N ASP A 387 10.08 2.46 -8.38
CA ASP A 387 11.53 2.44 -8.15
C ASP A 387 12.23 3.40 -9.12
N ALA A 388 12.46 4.64 -8.71
CA ALA A 388 13.24 5.59 -9.49
C ALA A 388 14.66 5.04 -9.74
N PRO A 389 15.28 5.33 -10.91
CA PRO A 389 16.65 4.93 -11.16
C PRO A 389 17.60 5.47 -10.11
N GLN A 390 18.55 4.65 -9.66
CA GLN A 390 19.59 5.03 -8.70
C GLN A 390 20.93 5.09 -9.42
N ALA A 391 21.62 6.21 -9.33
CA ALA A 391 22.94 6.42 -9.93
C ALA A 391 23.97 6.70 -8.83
N PRO A 392 25.17 6.10 -8.91
CA PRO A 392 26.22 6.31 -7.91
C PRO A 392 26.78 7.74 -7.94
N ASP A 393 26.70 8.39 -9.10
CA ASP A 393 27.09 9.78 -9.32
C ASP A 393 26.27 10.40 -10.44
N TRP A 394 26.35 11.72 -10.58
CA TRP A 394 25.64 12.46 -11.64
C TRP A 394 26.03 12.01 -13.05
N PHE A 395 27.29 11.66 -13.27
CA PHE A 395 27.78 11.24 -14.59
C PHE A 395 27.39 9.80 -14.93
N GLY A 396 27.25 8.93 -13.94
CA GLY A 396 26.69 7.58 -14.08
C GLY A 396 25.19 7.56 -14.37
N SER A 397 24.49 8.69 -14.18
CA SER A 397 23.04 8.82 -14.33
C SER A 397 22.55 8.41 -15.72
N LEU A 398 23.25 8.81 -16.77
CA LEU A 398 22.87 8.50 -18.16
C LEU A 398 22.83 6.99 -18.44
N ALA A 399 23.74 6.23 -17.83
CA ALA A 399 23.79 4.77 -18.02
C ALA A 399 22.61 4.03 -17.38
N VAL A 400 22.03 4.60 -16.31
CA VAL A 400 20.91 3.99 -15.54
C VAL A 400 19.55 4.55 -15.92
N MET A 401 19.47 5.65 -16.69
CA MET A 401 18.22 6.24 -17.19
C MET A 401 17.67 5.46 -18.39
N GLY A 402 17.13 4.27 -18.13
CA GLY A 402 16.39 3.47 -19.10
C GLY A 402 14.87 3.74 -19.04
N ASP A 403 14.15 3.31 -20.10
CA ASP A 403 12.70 3.53 -20.20
C ASP A 403 11.88 2.60 -19.29
N SER A 404 12.37 1.39 -19.02
CA SER A 404 11.60 0.33 -18.36
C SER A 404 11.09 0.67 -16.94
N ARG A 405 11.81 1.50 -16.19
CA ARG A 405 11.36 1.96 -14.85
C ARG A 405 10.26 3.00 -14.98
N ALA A 406 10.39 3.92 -15.94
CA ALA A 406 9.35 4.90 -16.26
C ALA A 406 8.08 4.23 -16.78
N GLU A 407 8.17 3.20 -17.62
CA GLU A 407 7.03 2.46 -18.15
C GLU A 407 6.26 1.71 -17.04
N ARG A 408 6.97 1.03 -16.11
CA ARG A 408 6.33 0.41 -14.94
C ARG A 408 5.75 1.48 -14.00
N GLY A 409 6.51 2.53 -13.72
CA GLY A 409 6.03 3.67 -12.92
C GLY A 409 4.80 4.32 -13.52
N GLY A 410 4.77 4.51 -14.84
CA GLY A 410 3.63 5.06 -15.57
C GLY A 410 2.37 4.20 -15.43
N ALA A 411 2.51 2.86 -15.42
CA ALA A 411 1.37 1.98 -15.17
C ALA A 411 0.78 2.16 -13.75
N HIS A 412 1.66 2.21 -12.74
CA HIS A 412 1.23 2.43 -11.35
C HIS A 412 0.64 3.84 -11.17
N PHE A 413 1.23 4.86 -11.82
CA PHE A 413 0.73 6.23 -11.74
C PHE A 413 -0.65 6.36 -12.39
N SER A 414 -0.90 5.72 -13.54
CA SER A 414 -2.23 5.69 -14.17
C SER A 414 -3.28 5.02 -13.27
N SER A 415 -2.94 3.88 -12.64
CA SER A 415 -3.84 3.22 -11.66
C SER A 415 -4.13 4.13 -10.48
N PHE A 416 -3.11 4.79 -9.93
CA PHE A 416 -3.26 5.72 -8.83
C PHE A 416 -4.18 6.90 -9.18
N MET A 417 -3.97 7.54 -10.34
CA MET A 417 -4.83 8.65 -10.80
C MET A 417 -6.27 8.19 -11.04
N GLN A 418 -6.46 6.99 -11.60
CA GLN A 418 -7.80 6.40 -11.70
C GLN A 418 -8.43 6.17 -10.33
N GLY A 419 -7.62 5.81 -9.32
CA GLY A 419 -8.05 5.70 -7.93
C GLY A 419 -8.55 7.03 -7.39
N ILE A 420 -7.81 8.13 -7.61
CA ILE A 420 -8.23 9.49 -7.24
C ILE A 420 -9.56 9.87 -7.90
N VAL A 421 -9.70 9.64 -9.21
CA VAL A 421 -10.99 9.88 -9.93
C VAL A 421 -12.14 9.09 -9.29
N SER A 422 -11.88 7.84 -8.88
CA SER A 422 -12.92 6.96 -8.34
C SER A 422 -13.37 7.32 -6.92
N THR A 423 -12.54 8.04 -6.16
CA THR A 423 -12.83 8.41 -4.75
C THR A 423 -13.15 9.88 -4.57
N ASN A 424 -12.82 10.75 -5.54
CA ASN A 424 -13.09 12.18 -5.43
C ASN A 424 -14.60 12.47 -5.49
N GLU A 425 -15.07 13.28 -4.55
CA GLU A 425 -16.49 13.61 -4.36
C GLU A 425 -16.98 14.76 -5.28
N SER A 426 -16.06 15.44 -5.98
CA SER A 426 -16.42 16.50 -6.93
C SER A 426 -16.92 15.89 -8.23
N GLU A 427 -17.96 16.49 -8.84
CA GLU A 427 -18.48 16.03 -10.14
C GLU A 427 -17.44 16.15 -11.27
N ASP A 428 -16.59 17.18 -11.21
CA ASP A 428 -15.56 17.49 -12.21
C ASP A 428 -14.31 18.04 -11.49
N PRO A 429 -13.47 17.17 -10.89
CA PRO A 429 -12.25 17.60 -10.23
C PRO A 429 -11.19 17.98 -11.26
N HIS A 430 -10.49 19.08 -11.06
CA HIS A 430 -9.34 19.47 -11.87
C HIS A 430 -8.08 18.75 -11.40
N LEU A 431 -7.55 17.84 -12.23
CA LEU A 431 -6.40 17.00 -11.88
C LEU A 431 -5.15 17.41 -12.67
N THR A 432 -4.04 17.62 -11.98
CA THR A 432 -2.75 17.98 -12.56
C THR A 432 -1.69 16.93 -12.31
N ALA A 433 -1.04 16.42 -13.35
CA ALA A 433 0.13 15.56 -13.25
C ALA A 433 1.40 16.40 -13.36
N ILE A 434 2.28 16.36 -12.33
CA ILE A 434 3.54 17.13 -12.31
C ILE A 434 4.71 16.15 -12.39
N GLY A 435 5.50 16.22 -13.45
CA GLY A 435 6.74 15.45 -13.61
C GLY A 435 7.98 16.31 -13.39
N HIS A 436 8.84 15.94 -12.45
CA HIS A 436 10.12 16.59 -12.22
C HIS A 436 11.27 15.67 -12.65
N SER A 437 12.22 16.20 -13.40
CA SER A 437 13.39 15.43 -13.80
C SER A 437 13.00 14.12 -14.53
N TYR A 438 13.55 12.97 -14.15
CA TYR A 438 13.13 11.65 -14.65
C TYR A 438 11.64 11.36 -14.41
N GLY A 439 11.02 11.96 -13.40
CA GLY A 439 9.57 11.87 -13.17
C GLY A 439 8.75 12.35 -14.36
N SER A 440 9.26 13.29 -15.17
CA SER A 440 8.63 13.72 -16.43
C SER A 440 8.51 12.56 -17.43
N ARG A 441 9.55 11.69 -17.51
CA ARG A 441 9.50 10.49 -18.36
C ARG A 441 8.47 9.47 -17.84
N THR A 442 8.30 9.38 -16.51
CA THR A 442 7.28 8.53 -15.88
C THR A 442 5.87 9.03 -16.18
N VAL A 443 5.63 10.35 -16.06
CA VAL A 443 4.37 10.99 -16.47
C VAL A 443 4.11 10.80 -17.96
N GLY A 444 5.14 11.00 -18.82
CA GLY A 444 5.03 10.74 -20.24
C GLY A 444 4.72 9.27 -20.57
N ALA A 445 5.27 8.33 -19.81
CA ALA A 445 4.95 6.91 -19.98
C ALA A 445 3.51 6.58 -19.55
N ALA A 446 2.99 7.25 -18.51
CA ALA A 446 1.60 7.13 -18.12
C ALA A 446 0.66 7.71 -19.19
N ALA A 447 1.00 8.88 -19.73
CA ALA A 447 0.22 9.57 -20.77
C ALA A 447 0.12 8.79 -22.10
N GLN A 448 1.10 7.93 -22.39
CA GLN A 448 1.11 7.07 -23.59
C GLN A 448 0.29 5.77 -23.42
N ARG A 449 -0.39 5.59 -22.28
CA ARG A 449 -1.20 4.38 -22.01
C ARG A 449 -2.68 4.65 -22.27
N GLY A 450 -3.31 3.77 -23.07
CA GLY A 450 -4.74 3.87 -23.36
C GLY A 450 -5.11 5.24 -23.96
N GLU A 451 -6.00 5.95 -23.31
CA GLU A 451 -6.48 7.29 -23.70
C GLU A 451 -5.78 8.42 -22.93
N GLY A 452 -4.64 8.18 -22.30
CA GLY A 452 -3.91 9.13 -21.48
C GLY A 452 -3.93 8.79 -19.98
N ILE A 453 -3.57 9.75 -19.14
CA ILE A 453 -3.64 9.59 -17.69
C ILE A 453 -5.08 9.83 -17.23
N PRO A 454 -5.71 8.87 -16.54
CA PRO A 454 -7.12 8.99 -16.17
C PRO A 454 -7.44 10.28 -15.40
N GLY A 455 -8.40 11.07 -15.92
CA GLY A 455 -8.93 12.27 -15.30
C GLY A 455 -7.97 13.46 -15.24
N VAL A 456 -6.78 13.39 -15.83
CA VAL A 456 -5.82 14.50 -15.82
C VAL A 456 -6.18 15.53 -16.86
N ASP A 457 -6.34 16.79 -16.43
CA ASP A 457 -6.61 17.96 -17.26
C ASP A 457 -5.32 18.62 -17.72
N ASP A 458 -4.36 18.79 -16.80
CA ASP A 458 -3.12 19.51 -17.06
C ASP A 458 -1.89 18.67 -16.74
N ILE A 459 -0.85 18.77 -17.57
CA ILE A 459 0.46 18.18 -17.35
C ILE A 459 1.51 19.28 -17.18
N VAL A 460 2.24 19.26 -16.08
CA VAL A 460 3.34 20.19 -15.78
C VAL A 460 4.66 19.43 -15.81
N LEU A 461 5.61 19.86 -16.62
CA LEU A 461 6.92 19.26 -16.80
C LEU A 461 8.01 20.26 -16.35
N VAL A 462 8.74 19.94 -15.30
CA VAL A 462 9.82 20.82 -14.80
C VAL A 462 11.16 20.09 -14.77
N GLY A 463 12.20 20.75 -15.26
CA GLY A 463 13.54 20.15 -15.32
C GLY A 463 13.59 18.86 -16.13
N SER A 464 12.79 18.74 -17.18
CA SER A 464 12.56 17.50 -17.91
C SER A 464 13.70 17.13 -18.85
N PRO A 465 14.20 15.87 -18.84
CA PRO A 465 15.12 15.33 -19.85
C PRO A 465 14.41 14.75 -21.09
N GLY A 466 13.16 15.13 -21.34
CA GLY A 466 12.26 14.55 -22.34
C GLY A 466 11.24 13.61 -21.71
N VAL A 467 10.16 13.33 -22.43
CA VAL A 467 8.98 12.59 -21.93
C VAL A 467 8.68 11.31 -22.71
N GLY A 468 9.46 11.00 -23.74
CA GLY A 468 9.29 9.82 -24.57
C GLY A 468 8.31 9.99 -25.73
N VAL A 469 7.86 11.23 -26.01
CA VAL A 469 7.10 11.64 -27.19
C VAL A 469 7.72 12.88 -27.81
N ASP A 470 7.41 13.14 -29.08
CA ASP A 470 7.97 14.26 -29.84
C ASP A 470 7.08 15.50 -29.85
N ARG A 471 5.82 15.38 -29.42
CA ARG A 471 4.83 16.46 -29.42
C ARG A 471 4.01 16.46 -28.14
N ALA A 472 3.64 17.65 -27.67
CA ALA A 472 2.74 17.84 -26.56
C ALA A 472 1.35 17.21 -26.79
N GLU A 473 0.90 17.20 -28.05
CA GLU A 473 -0.39 16.60 -28.45
C GLU A 473 -0.44 15.10 -28.15
N ASP A 474 0.71 14.41 -28.15
CA ASP A 474 0.82 12.96 -27.90
C ASP A 474 0.71 12.60 -26.41
N LEU A 475 0.55 13.58 -25.52
CA LEU A 475 0.35 13.39 -24.08
C LEU A 475 -1.13 13.27 -23.65
N GLY A 476 -2.07 13.35 -24.59
CA GLY A 476 -3.48 13.02 -24.38
C GLY A 476 -4.36 14.11 -23.76
N VAL A 477 -3.77 15.21 -23.24
CA VAL A 477 -4.55 16.33 -22.63
C VAL A 477 -4.75 17.53 -23.58
N GLY A 478 -4.16 17.50 -24.79
CA GLY A 478 -4.07 18.67 -25.67
C GLY A 478 -2.85 19.53 -25.34
N LYS A 479 -2.23 20.11 -26.37
CA LYS A 479 -0.98 20.88 -26.21
C LYS A 479 -1.13 22.14 -25.36
N GLU A 480 -2.32 22.72 -25.31
CA GLU A 480 -2.69 23.89 -24.49
C GLU A 480 -2.77 23.56 -23.00
N HIS A 481 -2.80 22.28 -22.65
CA HIS A 481 -2.82 21.73 -21.30
C HIS A 481 -1.48 21.09 -20.89
N VAL A 482 -0.44 21.27 -21.70
CA VAL A 482 0.93 20.84 -21.36
C VAL A 482 1.78 22.07 -21.07
N PHE A 483 2.26 22.18 -19.85
CA PHE A 483 3.02 23.30 -19.34
C PHE A 483 4.47 22.90 -19.03
N VAL A 484 5.43 23.73 -19.43
CA VAL A 484 6.85 23.40 -19.28
C VAL A 484 7.61 24.52 -18.58
N GLY A 485 8.28 24.18 -17.48
CA GLY A 485 9.23 25.00 -16.78
C GLY A 485 10.66 24.48 -17.03
N ALA A 486 11.50 25.29 -17.68
CA ALA A 486 12.88 24.91 -18.02
C ALA A 486 13.83 26.08 -17.73
N ALA A 487 14.48 26.03 -16.55
CA ALA A 487 15.43 27.06 -16.14
C ALA A 487 16.68 27.05 -17.03
N GLU A 488 17.24 28.23 -17.31
CA GLU A 488 18.41 28.34 -18.19
C GLU A 488 19.67 27.69 -17.59
N ASN A 489 19.79 27.72 -16.28
CA ASN A 489 20.91 27.16 -15.55
C ASN A 489 20.73 25.67 -15.18
N ASP A 490 19.59 25.04 -15.53
CA ASP A 490 19.34 23.64 -15.30
C ASP A 490 19.97 22.77 -16.40
N VAL A 491 21.00 22.02 -16.03
CA VAL A 491 21.74 21.14 -16.94
C VAL A 491 20.89 19.97 -17.47
N VAL A 492 19.88 19.52 -16.72
CA VAL A 492 19.03 18.39 -17.12
C VAL A 492 18.21 18.74 -18.36
N THR A 493 17.73 19.98 -18.47
CA THR A 493 16.97 20.48 -19.63
C THR A 493 17.84 20.68 -20.88
N ARG A 494 19.10 20.28 -20.82
CA ARG A 494 20.09 20.36 -21.91
C ARG A 494 20.88 19.07 -22.08
N LEU A 495 20.38 17.95 -21.52
CA LEU A 495 21.03 16.64 -21.67
C LEU A 495 21.04 16.23 -23.15
N PRO A 496 22.17 15.69 -23.65
CA PRO A 496 22.28 15.23 -25.02
C PRO A 496 21.36 14.04 -25.30
N SER A 497 20.93 13.89 -26.55
CA SER A 497 20.17 12.73 -26.97
C SER A 497 21.00 11.43 -26.88
N LYS A 498 20.32 10.27 -26.77
CA LYS A 498 20.99 8.95 -26.78
C LYS A 498 21.87 8.76 -28.03
N GLN A 499 21.45 9.30 -29.20
CA GLN A 499 22.22 9.23 -30.44
C GLN A 499 23.49 10.07 -30.38
N GLN A 500 23.41 11.28 -29.84
CA GLN A 500 24.56 12.15 -29.66
C GLN A 500 25.61 11.55 -28.72
N VAL A 501 25.19 10.87 -27.64
CA VAL A 501 26.12 10.19 -26.71
C VAL A 501 26.83 9.04 -27.40
N VAL A 502 26.16 8.24 -28.20
CA VAL A 502 26.78 7.14 -28.96
C VAL A 502 27.83 7.67 -29.95
N LEU A 503 27.53 8.78 -30.62
CA LEU A 503 28.47 9.42 -31.58
C LEU A 503 29.62 10.13 -30.86
N GLY A 504 29.39 10.69 -29.68
CA GLY A 504 30.36 11.46 -28.89
C GLY A 504 31.28 10.64 -27.97
N ALA A 505 31.05 9.33 -27.82
CA ALA A 505 31.79 8.44 -26.93
C ALA A 505 33.32 8.42 -27.16
N ALA A 506 33.80 8.89 -28.33
CA ALA A 506 35.20 9.01 -28.64
C ALA A 506 35.90 10.21 -27.94
N ALA A 507 35.16 11.20 -27.41
CA ALA A 507 35.71 12.45 -26.87
C ALA A 507 35.75 12.49 -25.33
N GLY A 508 35.21 11.51 -24.65
CA GLY A 508 35.11 11.42 -23.20
C GLY A 508 33.87 12.15 -22.63
N PRO A 509 33.21 11.58 -21.58
CA PRO A 509 31.90 12.02 -21.14
C PRO A 509 31.83 13.46 -20.62
N VAL A 510 32.93 13.99 -20.03
CA VAL A 510 32.97 15.35 -19.49
C VAL A 510 33.17 16.40 -20.60
N ALA A 511 34.05 16.14 -21.56
CA ALA A 511 34.28 17.03 -22.70
C ALA A 511 33.04 17.12 -23.59
N TYR A 512 32.29 16.04 -23.70
CA TYR A 512 31.06 15.95 -24.47
C TYR A 512 29.91 16.76 -23.80
N MET A 513 29.72 16.65 -22.49
CA MET A 513 28.66 17.42 -21.80
C MET A 513 28.95 18.94 -21.84
N VAL A 514 30.18 19.35 -21.71
CA VAL A 514 30.55 20.77 -21.84
C VAL A 514 30.38 21.25 -23.29
N GLY A 515 30.66 20.40 -24.27
CA GLY A 515 30.45 20.69 -25.69
C GLY A 515 28.97 20.78 -26.08
N SER A 516 28.12 19.91 -25.57
CA SER A 516 26.68 19.89 -25.84
C SER A 516 25.91 21.06 -25.20
N LEU A 517 26.45 21.67 -24.15
CA LEU A 517 25.93 22.93 -23.57
C LEU A 517 26.10 24.13 -24.53
N VAL A 518 26.95 24.01 -25.55
CA VAL A 518 27.25 25.06 -26.52
C VAL A 518 26.60 24.83 -27.88
N ASP A 519 26.30 23.58 -28.22
CA ASP A 519 25.71 23.20 -29.51
C ASP A 519 24.18 23.08 -29.40
N LYS A 520 23.48 23.93 -30.16
CA LYS A 520 22.01 23.84 -30.36
C LYS A 520 21.72 22.74 -31.38
N GLY A 521 21.91 21.47 -30.96
CA GLY A 521 21.66 20.30 -31.79
C GLY A 521 20.23 20.21 -32.36
N ASP A 522 19.81 19.03 -32.78
CA ASP A 522 18.51 18.71 -33.37
C ASP A 522 17.27 18.99 -32.49
N GLY A 523 17.46 19.53 -31.27
CA GLY A 523 16.40 19.81 -30.29
C GLY A 523 15.90 18.55 -29.58
N ASP A 524 16.65 17.44 -29.66
CA ASP A 524 16.35 16.20 -28.94
C ASP A 524 17.14 16.10 -27.64
N LEU A 525 16.45 15.68 -26.58
CA LEU A 525 17.01 15.34 -25.27
C LEU A 525 17.15 13.83 -25.10
N TRP A 526 17.53 13.38 -23.91
CA TRP A 526 17.74 11.97 -23.61
C TRP A 526 16.50 11.08 -23.91
N PHE A 527 15.29 11.59 -23.66
CA PHE A 527 14.01 10.89 -23.89
C PHE A 527 13.14 11.56 -24.97
N GLY A 528 13.73 11.93 -26.10
CA GLY A 528 13.01 12.51 -27.24
C GLY A 528 13.10 14.02 -27.29
N LYS A 529 12.14 14.67 -27.93
CA LYS A 529 12.13 16.12 -28.17
C LYS A 529 12.19 16.92 -26.87
N ASP A 530 12.93 18.06 -26.87
CA ASP A 530 12.95 19.02 -25.75
C ASP A 530 11.54 19.56 -25.51
N PRO A 531 10.93 19.30 -24.33
CA PRO A 531 9.59 19.80 -24.03
C PRO A 531 9.47 21.32 -24.04
N ALA A 532 10.56 22.07 -23.83
CA ALA A 532 10.61 23.53 -23.88
C ALA A 532 10.76 24.09 -25.31
N SER A 533 10.93 23.21 -26.32
CA SER A 533 11.14 23.63 -27.72
C SER A 533 9.83 24.00 -28.42
N ARG A 534 9.91 24.89 -29.41
CA ARG A 534 8.78 25.20 -30.31
C ARG A 534 8.27 23.95 -31.04
N ALA A 535 9.14 23.02 -31.37
CA ALA A 535 8.80 21.80 -32.09
C ALA A 535 7.94 20.86 -31.27
N PHE A 536 8.12 20.82 -29.95
CA PHE A 536 7.30 20.06 -29.02
C PHE A 536 5.89 20.64 -28.88
N GLY A 537 5.77 21.98 -28.83
CA GLY A 537 4.49 22.69 -28.92
C GLY A 537 3.75 22.89 -27.60
N ALA A 538 4.39 22.64 -26.45
CA ALA A 538 3.83 22.93 -25.12
C ALA A 538 3.87 24.43 -24.78
N GLN A 539 3.11 24.81 -23.73
CA GLN A 539 3.14 26.17 -23.17
C GLN A 539 4.30 26.30 -22.18
N ARG A 540 5.27 27.13 -22.51
CA ARG A 540 6.37 27.44 -21.60
C ARG A 540 5.97 28.54 -20.62
N PHE A 541 6.18 28.33 -19.33
CA PHE A 541 5.98 29.32 -18.28
C PHE A 541 7.29 29.78 -17.67
N HIS A 542 7.29 31.02 -17.17
CA HIS A 542 8.46 31.63 -16.55
C HIS A 542 8.85 30.92 -15.25
N VAL A 543 10.13 30.62 -15.12
CA VAL A 543 10.75 29.97 -13.94
C VAL A 543 11.96 30.77 -13.46
N ASP A 544 12.30 30.64 -12.18
CA ASP A 544 13.56 31.16 -11.65
C ASP A 544 14.74 30.44 -12.35
N GLU A 545 15.65 31.20 -12.90
CA GLU A 545 16.83 30.63 -13.59
C GLU A 545 17.75 29.80 -12.67
N GLY A 546 17.67 29.99 -11.37
CA GLY A 546 18.53 29.34 -10.38
C GLY A 546 19.99 29.79 -10.46
N PRO A 547 20.86 29.24 -9.62
CA PRO A 547 22.28 29.54 -9.62
C PRO A 547 22.97 29.01 -10.88
N ARG A 548 23.99 29.73 -11.36
CA ARG A 548 24.76 29.30 -12.52
C ARG A 548 25.45 27.96 -12.27
N LEU A 549 25.48 27.11 -13.29
CA LEU A 549 26.13 25.79 -13.28
C LEU A 549 27.59 25.86 -12.85
N ILE A 550 28.33 26.87 -13.33
CA ILE A 550 29.74 27.13 -12.99
C ILE A 550 29.81 28.42 -12.19
N SER A 551 30.24 28.32 -10.97
CA SER A 551 30.47 29.45 -10.08
C SER A 551 31.90 29.43 -9.53
N ALA A 552 32.34 30.49 -8.84
CA ALA A 552 33.61 30.53 -8.14
C ALA A 552 33.75 29.42 -7.05
N ARG A 553 32.65 28.76 -6.68
CA ARG A 553 32.57 27.65 -5.71
C ARG A 553 32.55 26.26 -6.36
N GLY A 554 32.63 26.16 -7.70
CA GLY A 554 32.59 24.90 -8.46
C GLY A 554 31.31 24.71 -9.25
N LEU A 555 31.07 23.46 -9.68
CA LEU A 555 29.84 23.02 -10.36
C LEU A 555 28.68 22.91 -9.37
N SER A 556 27.51 23.46 -9.71
CA SER A 556 26.26 23.34 -8.94
C SER A 556 25.12 22.90 -9.84
N ILE A 557 24.35 21.92 -9.39
CA ILE A 557 23.10 21.46 -10.01
C ILE A 557 21.86 22.00 -9.28
N ASP A 558 22.04 22.97 -8.38
CA ASP A 558 20.97 23.48 -7.51
C ASP A 558 19.80 24.10 -8.29
N ALA A 559 20.04 24.62 -9.51
CA ALA A 559 18.97 25.13 -10.38
C ALA A 559 17.90 24.06 -10.66
N HIS A 560 18.31 22.79 -10.82
CA HIS A 560 17.43 21.67 -11.07
C HIS A 560 16.43 21.38 -9.93
N SER A 561 16.76 21.75 -8.71
CA SER A 561 15.95 21.47 -7.51
C SER A 561 14.99 22.60 -7.13
N ARG A 562 15.05 23.78 -7.78
CA ARG A 562 14.44 25.02 -7.28
C ARG A 562 13.07 25.37 -7.84
N TYR A 563 12.51 24.58 -8.74
CA TYR A 563 11.21 24.87 -9.37
C TYR A 563 10.05 25.05 -8.38
N PHE A 564 10.15 24.43 -7.20
CA PHE A 564 9.11 24.45 -6.16
C PHE A 564 9.46 25.34 -4.96
N ASP A 565 10.62 26.01 -5.01
CA ASP A 565 11.08 26.80 -3.88
C ASP A 565 10.21 28.05 -3.67
N VAL A 566 9.76 28.24 -2.44
CA VAL A 566 9.07 29.45 -1.98
C VAL A 566 9.85 30.12 -0.87
N GLY A 567 9.95 31.45 -0.89
CA GLY A 567 10.65 32.18 0.16
C GLY A 567 10.63 33.70 -0.05
N PRO A 568 10.79 34.50 1.01
CA PRO A 568 10.69 35.95 0.95
C PRO A 568 11.86 36.63 0.19
N GLU A 569 12.96 35.93 -0.01
CA GLU A 569 14.17 36.45 -0.67
C GLU A 569 14.33 35.91 -2.12
N ARG A 570 13.31 35.24 -2.68
CA ARG A 570 13.37 34.58 -3.97
C ARG A 570 12.32 35.10 -4.93
N ASP A 571 12.60 35.00 -6.23
CA ASP A 571 11.57 35.07 -7.25
C ASP A 571 10.78 33.76 -7.21
N ASN A 572 9.59 33.78 -6.61
CA ASN A 572 8.71 32.62 -6.49
C ASN A 572 7.97 32.30 -7.81
N ALA A 573 8.40 32.85 -8.93
CA ALA A 573 7.65 32.76 -10.19
C ALA A 573 7.40 31.32 -10.63
N SER A 574 8.34 30.40 -10.43
CA SER A 574 8.16 28.97 -10.75
C SER A 574 7.03 28.35 -9.92
N ALA A 575 7.12 28.47 -8.60
CA ALA A 575 6.13 27.92 -7.67
C ALA A 575 4.76 28.56 -7.82
N ASP A 576 4.68 29.88 -8.06
CA ASP A 576 3.42 30.60 -8.29
C ASP A 576 2.76 30.16 -9.59
N ASN A 577 3.51 29.99 -10.69
CA ASN A 577 2.95 29.50 -11.95
C ASN A 577 2.47 28.04 -11.84
N ILE A 578 3.22 27.16 -11.17
CA ILE A 578 2.77 25.79 -10.88
C ILE A 578 1.46 25.82 -10.08
N ALA A 579 1.39 26.64 -9.04
CA ALA A 579 0.21 26.77 -8.20
C ALA A 579 -1.03 27.33 -8.96
N LEU A 580 -0.81 28.26 -9.90
CA LEU A 580 -1.87 28.76 -10.78
C LEU A 580 -2.42 27.65 -11.69
N ILE A 581 -1.56 26.81 -12.27
CA ILE A 581 -1.98 25.68 -13.09
C ILE A 581 -2.76 24.70 -12.21
N VAL A 582 -2.19 24.27 -11.10
CA VAL A 582 -2.80 23.32 -10.15
C VAL A 582 -4.18 23.78 -9.66
N SER A 583 -4.39 25.06 -9.48
CA SER A 583 -5.67 25.63 -9.01
C SER A 583 -6.66 25.97 -10.14
N GLY A 584 -6.46 25.46 -11.37
CA GLY A 584 -7.32 25.74 -12.53
C GLY A 584 -7.24 27.18 -13.05
N ASN A 585 -6.20 27.92 -12.69
CA ASN A 585 -5.98 29.31 -13.08
C ASN A 585 -4.85 29.47 -14.11
N ALA A 586 -4.61 28.45 -14.94
CA ALA A 586 -3.54 28.42 -15.93
C ALA A 586 -3.50 29.63 -16.87
N HIS A 587 -4.66 30.25 -17.14
CA HIS A 587 -4.76 31.47 -17.96
C HIS A 587 -4.05 32.71 -17.35
N LYS A 588 -3.64 32.66 -16.08
CA LYS A 588 -2.95 33.75 -15.36
C LYS A 588 -1.44 33.55 -15.26
N ILE A 589 -0.91 32.43 -15.77
CA ILE A 589 0.54 32.17 -15.69
C ILE A 589 1.33 33.23 -16.45
N LYS A 590 2.54 33.47 -15.98
CA LYS A 590 3.50 34.29 -16.71
C LYS A 590 4.19 33.41 -17.76
N SER A 591 3.78 33.57 -19.01
CA SER A 591 4.34 32.82 -20.14
C SER A 591 5.78 33.22 -20.46
N GLU A 592 6.52 32.28 -21.06
CA GLU A 592 7.86 32.47 -21.58
C GLU A 592 7.95 31.94 -23.03
N GLU A 593 8.81 32.52 -23.86
CA GLU A 593 8.97 32.06 -25.24
C GLU A 593 9.56 30.63 -25.25
N ALA A 594 9.02 29.79 -26.15
CA ALA A 594 9.59 28.47 -26.40
C ALA A 594 11.00 28.58 -27.01
N ARG A 595 11.89 27.66 -26.67
CA ARG A 595 13.28 27.59 -27.18
C ARG A 595 13.35 27.30 -28.66
#